data_3368e55fc0261049bbd79ba0334f6f46
#
_entry.id   3368e55fc0261049bbd79ba0334f6f46
#
_cell.length_a   1.000
_cell.length_b   1.000
_cell.length_c   1.000
_cell.angle_alpha   90.00
_cell.angle_beta   90.00
_cell.angle_gamma   90.00
#
_symmetry.space_group_name_H-M   'P 1'
#
loop_
_entity.id
_entity.type
_entity.pdbx_description
1 polymer ?
#
loop_
_entity_poly.entity_id
_entity_poly.type
_entity_poly.pdbx_seq_one_letter_code
_entity_poly.pdbx_strand_id
1 'polypeptide(L)' 'MYYVGIDIGSTASKTVVTGDREMKFVLPTGWSSKETASEIASRLLDEGIDVMSEGVRVAA' A
#
# COMPACT_ATOMS: atom_id res chain seq x y z
N MET A 1 14.31 5.89 -0.06
CA MET A 1 13.74 4.54 0.10
C MET A 1 12.44 4.60 0.87
N TYR A 2 11.47 3.81 0.48
CA TYR A 2 10.17 3.74 1.13
C TYR A 2 9.94 2.36 1.74
N TYR A 3 9.27 2.35 2.88
CA TYR A 3 8.80 1.12 3.49
C TYR A 3 7.28 1.19 3.53
N VAL A 4 6.63 0.17 3.01
CA VAL A 4 5.18 0.10 2.92
C VAL A 4 4.67 -1.08 3.72
N GLY A 5 3.84 -0.81 4.71
CA GLY A 5 3.17 -1.84 5.50
C GLY A 5 1.71 -1.90 5.12
N ILE A 6 1.22 -3.10 4.83
CA ILE A 6 -0.17 -3.31 4.43
C ILE A 6 -0.82 -4.30 5.38
N ASP A 7 -1.95 -3.90 5.95
CA ASP A 7 -2.75 -4.76 6.83
C ASP A 7 -4.14 -4.91 6.19
N ILE A 8 -4.41 -6.08 5.64
CA ILE A 8 -5.66 -6.37 4.95
C ILE A 8 -6.63 -7.03 5.92
N GLY A 9 -7.63 -6.28 6.35
CA GLY A 9 -8.70 -6.78 7.20
C GLY A 9 -9.91 -7.22 6.40
N SER A 10 -10.94 -7.73 7.08
CA SER A 10 -12.14 -8.23 6.42
C SER A 10 -13.01 -7.13 5.82
N THR A 11 -13.00 -5.94 6.40
CA THR A 11 -13.82 -4.83 5.95
C THR A 11 -13.02 -3.65 5.43
N ALA A 12 -11.81 -3.47 5.94
CA ALA A 12 -10.95 -2.35 5.55
C ALA A 12 -9.49 -2.78 5.56
N SER A 13 -8.70 -2.16 4.71
CA SER A 13 -7.27 -2.42 4.61
C SER A 13 -6.52 -1.13 4.88
N LYS A 14 -5.49 -1.22 5.72
CA LYS A 14 -4.71 -0.06 6.13
C LYS A 14 -3.32 -0.14 5.50
N THR A 15 -2.88 0.98 4.97
CA THR A 15 -1.55 1.10 4.37
C THR A 15 -0.78 2.21 5.08
N VAL A 16 0.45 1.92 5.48
CA VAL A 16 1.35 2.88 6.12
C VAL A 16 2.63 2.93 5.30
N VAL A 17 3.04 4.13 4.96
CA VAL A 17 4.30 4.36 4.22
C VAL A 17 5.22 5.18 5.10
N THR A 18 6.47 4.74 5.22
CA THR A 18 7.52 5.46 5.95
C THR A 18 8.77 5.54 5.08
N GLY A 19 9.75 6.30 5.53
CA GLY A 19 11.00 6.49 4.82
C GLY A 19 11.15 7.94 4.40
N ASP A 20 11.37 8.17 3.11
CA ASP A 20 11.56 9.53 2.59
C ASP A 20 10.30 10.38 2.74
N ARG A 21 9.16 9.74 2.81
CA ARG A 21 7.86 10.38 2.99
C ARG A 21 7.03 9.52 3.91
N GLU A 22 6.21 10.13 4.73
CA GLU A 22 5.30 9.40 5.60
C GLU A 22 3.86 9.67 5.19
N MET A 23 3.09 8.61 5.04
CA MET A 23 1.67 8.71 4.75
C MET A 23 0.96 7.46 5.22
N LYS A 24 -0.34 7.57 5.41
CA LYS A 24 -1.18 6.41 5.71
C LYS A 24 -2.55 6.64 5.13
N PHE A 25 -3.19 5.56 4.72
CA PHE A 25 -4.57 5.62 4.25
C PHE A 25 -5.26 4.29 4.50
N VAL A 26 -6.58 4.33 4.46
CA VAL A 26 -7.42 3.15 4.63
C VAL A 26 -8.33 3.05 3.43
N LEU A 27 -8.41 1.86 2.85
CA LEU A 27 -9.30 1.57 1.74
C LEU A 27 -10.25 0.44 2.12
N PRO A 28 -11.46 0.42 1.58
CA PRO A 28 -12.35 -0.72 1.77
C PRO A 28 -11.69 -1.98 1.19
N THR A 29 -11.80 -3.10 1.90
CA THR A 29 -11.31 -4.37 1.38
C THR A 29 -12.21 -4.82 0.24
N GLY A 30 -11.62 -5.15 -0.91
CA GLY A 30 -12.36 -5.60 -2.08
C GLY A 30 -12.73 -7.07 -2.01
N TRP A 31 -13.09 -7.64 -3.16
CA TRP A 31 -13.54 -9.02 -3.26
C TRP A 31 -12.46 -10.04 -2.90
N SER A 32 -11.20 -9.67 -3.08
CA SER A 32 -10.09 -10.56 -2.76
C SER A 32 -8.90 -9.74 -2.28
N SER A 33 -7.98 -10.40 -1.59
CA SER A 33 -6.74 -9.76 -1.15
C SER A 33 -5.92 -9.26 -2.33
N LYS A 34 -5.96 -10.00 -3.44
CA LYS A 34 -5.22 -9.64 -4.65
C LYS A 34 -5.76 -8.34 -5.25
N GLU A 35 -7.07 -8.21 -5.31
CA GLU A 35 -7.72 -7.00 -5.82
C GLU A 35 -7.42 -5.81 -4.93
N THR A 36 -7.52 -6.00 -3.62
CA THR A 36 -7.22 -4.96 -2.65
C THR A 36 -5.76 -4.51 -2.75
N ALA A 37 -4.84 -5.46 -2.88
CA ALA A 37 -3.41 -5.15 -3.03
C ALA A 37 -3.15 -4.36 -4.32
N SER A 38 -3.85 -4.70 -5.38
CA SER A 38 -3.74 -3.99 -6.66
C SER A 38 -4.20 -2.55 -6.53
N GLU A 39 -5.31 -2.31 -5.83
CA GLU A 39 -5.81 -0.96 -5.59
C GLU A 39 -4.83 -0.14 -4.75
N ILE A 40 -4.25 -0.76 -3.73
CA ILE A 40 -3.26 -0.10 -2.89
C ILE A 40 -2.03 0.30 -3.72
N ALA A 41 -1.55 -0.62 -4.54
CA ALA A 41 -0.40 -0.35 -5.41
C ALA A 41 -0.68 0.81 -6.37
N SER A 42 -1.88 0.84 -6.95
CA SER A 42 -2.31 1.90 -7.84
C SER A 42 -2.36 3.25 -7.12
N ARG A 43 -2.89 3.25 -5.89
CA ARG A 43 -2.97 4.46 -5.07
C ARG A 43 -1.58 5.00 -4.75
N LEU A 44 -0.65 4.11 -4.42
CA LEU A 44 0.74 4.49 -4.14
C LEU A 44 1.42 5.06 -5.38
N LEU A 45 1.16 4.47 -6.53
CA LEU A 45 1.72 4.96 -7.78
C LEU A 45 1.24 6.38 -8.08
N ASP A 46 -0.04 6.68 -7.81
CA ASP A 46 -0.58 8.03 -7.97
C ASP A 46 0.16 9.04 -7.07
N GLU A 47 0.69 8.59 -5.95
CA GLU A 47 1.47 9.42 -5.02
C GLU A 47 2.96 9.43 -5.37
N GLY A 48 3.35 8.81 -6.47
CA GLY A 48 4.74 8.76 -6.90
C GLY A 48 5.56 7.64 -6.27
N ILE A 49 4.89 6.66 -5.66
CA ILE A 49 5.54 5.52 -5.02
C ILE A 49 5.27 4.26 -5.84
N ASP A 50 6.30 3.78 -6.54
CA ASP A 50 6.18 2.58 -7.36
C ASP A 50 6.64 1.38 -6.54
N VAL A 51 5.68 0.52 -6.15
CA VAL A 51 5.96 -0.66 -5.31
C VAL A 51 6.87 -1.68 -6.00
N MET A 52 7.01 -1.59 -7.32
CA MET A 52 7.91 -2.48 -8.06
C MET A 52 9.33 -1.92 -8.14
N SER A 53 9.55 -0.71 -7.65
CA SER A 53 10.86 -0.07 -7.67
C SER A 53 11.78 -0.67 -6.63
N GLU A 54 13.08 -0.67 -6.92
CA GLU A 54 14.09 -1.14 -5.96
C GLU A 54 14.16 -0.30 -4.69
N GLY A 55 13.72 0.96 -4.77
CA GLY A 55 13.69 1.86 -3.62
C GLY A 55 12.50 1.70 -2.71
N VAL A 56 11.65 0.69 -2.96
CA VAL A 56 10.43 0.47 -2.17
C VAL A 56 10.43 -0.95 -1.61
N ARG A 57 10.20 -1.07 -0.29
CA ARG A 57 10.06 -2.35 0.40
C ARG A 57 8.62 -2.48 0.87
N VAL A 58 8.00 -3.59 0.57
CA VAL A 58 6.60 -3.84 0.95
C VAL A 58 6.54 -5.04 1.88
N ALA A 59 5.80 -4.87 2.98
CA ALA A 59 5.53 -5.94 3.94
C ALA A 59 4.02 -6.01 4.18
N ALA A 60 3.51 -7.22 4.22
CA ALA A 60 2.08 -7.44 4.47
C ALA A 60 1.84 -8.04 5.84
#